data_26303142be0db5d9b552fb57e46d23af
#
_entry.id   26303142be0db5d9b552fb57e46d23af
#
_cell.length_a   1.000
_cell.length_b   1.000
_cell.length_c   1.000
_cell.angle_alpha   90.00
_cell.angle_beta   90.00
_cell.angle_gamma   90.00
#
_symmetry.space_group_name_H-M   'P 1'
#
loop_
_entity.id
_entity.type
_entity.pdbx_description
1 polymer ?
#
loop_
_entity_poly.entity_id
_entity_poly.type
_entity_poly.pdbx_seq_one_letter_code
_entity_poly.pdbx_strand_id
1 'polypeptide(L)'
;MKARICVSVSGTSLTQLVGRVEQAERVGADIIEVRLDSLRGRHDLSKLSRAADPPLIATNRPQSEKGSYAGSEGERLKVLEAAVDAGFEYADLESTTETLDTVVSALCERGAKVILSQHDYSRTPGQASLKTTLLRLRKHEPDICKIVSTAQFPRDNLTILDFLDHNHASSSMVCFAMGKAGLWSRVLAPFYGSSFTYASLGPGLETAPGQPTLDTLRRIYESLDLE
;
A
#
# COMPACT_ATOMS: atom_id res chain seq x y z
N MET A 1 8.88 19.52 -1.30
CA MET A 1 9.10 18.07 -1.04
C MET A 1 8.25 17.32 -2.04
N LYS A 2 8.87 16.55 -2.94
CA LYS A 2 8.13 15.84 -4.00
C LYS A 2 7.28 14.72 -3.40
N ALA A 3 5.98 14.74 -3.68
CA ALA A 3 5.06 13.69 -3.25
C ALA A 3 5.32 12.39 -4.02
N ARG A 4 5.64 11.30 -3.31
CA ARG A 4 5.80 9.98 -3.92
C ARG A 4 4.44 9.32 -4.12
N ILE A 5 4.23 8.73 -5.29
CA ILE A 5 2.98 8.07 -5.65
C ILE A 5 3.24 6.60 -5.94
N CYS A 6 2.59 5.73 -5.18
CA CYS A 6 2.54 4.29 -5.42
C CYS A 6 1.37 3.96 -6.36
N VAL A 7 1.65 3.32 -7.48
CA VAL A 7 0.60 2.81 -8.37
C VAL A 7 0.32 1.35 -8.01
N SER A 8 -0.93 1.04 -7.65
CA SER A 8 -1.35 -0.33 -7.37
C SER A 8 -1.88 -0.99 -8.64
N VAL A 9 -1.31 -2.15 -8.98
CA VAL A 9 -1.69 -2.95 -10.14
C VAL A 9 -2.18 -4.33 -9.72
N SER A 10 -3.21 -4.82 -10.40
CA SER A 10 -3.77 -6.16 -10.21
C SER A 10 -3.92 -6.87 -11.54
N GLY A 11 -4.00 -8.19 -11.55
CA GLY A 11 -4.19 -8.96 -12.78
C GLY A 11 -4.36 -10.45 -12.50
N THR A 12 -5.05 -11.16 -13.38
CA THR A 12 -5.34 -12.59 -13.22
C THR A 12 -4.30 -13.50 -13.89
N SER A 13 -3.37 -12.92 -14.65
CA SER A 13 -2.23 -13.64 -15.27
C SER A 13 -0.93 -12.87 -15.10
N LEU A 14 0.20 -13.60 -15.10
CA LEU A 14 1.54 -13.00 -15.01
C LEU A 14 1.80 -12.03 -16.16
N THR A 15 1.42 -12.38 -17.39
CA THR A 15 1.59 -11.51 -18.57
C THR A 15 0.85 -10.19 -18.41
N GLN A 16 -0.37 -10.23 -17.86
CA GLN A 16 -1.16 -9.02 -17.58
C GLN A 16 -0.49 -8.16 -16.52
N LEU A 17 0.02 -8.76 -15.44
CA LEU A 17 0.73 -8.03 -14.38
C LEU A 17 2.02 -7.40 -14.90
N VAL A 18 2.84 -8.12 -15.66
CA VAL A 18 4.06 -7.59 -16.30
C VAL A 18 3.72 -6.36 -17.15
N GLY A 19 2.76 -6.46 -18.06
CA GLY A 19 2.37 -5.32 -18.88
C GLY A 19 1.85 -4.11 -18.08
N ARG A 20 1.17 -4.35 -16.94
CA ARG A 20 0.72 -3.26 -16.04
C ARG A 20 1.86 -2.66 -15.22
N VAL A 21 2.84 -3.44 -14.81
CA VAL A 21 4.07 -2.97 -14.15
C VAL A 21 4.86 -2.07 -15.10
N GLU A 22 5.12 -2.54 -16.33
CA GLU A 22 5.78 -1.74 -17.38
C GLU A 22 5.00 -0.44 -17.70
N GLN A 23 3.68 -0.51 -17.72
CA GLN A 23 2.85 0.68 -17.94
C GLN A 23 2.94 1.65 -16.76
N ALA A 24 2.93 1.16 -15.50
CA ALA A 24 3.05 1.99 -14.31
C ALA A 24 4.39 2.74 -14.28
N GLU A 25 5.49 2.08 -14.66
CA GLU A 25 6.79 2.73 -14.82
C GLU A 25 6.76 3.81 -15.90
N ARG A 26 6.25 3.48 -17.11
CA ARG A 26 6.18 4.45 -18.22
C ARG A 26 5.39 5.72 -17.89
N VAL A 27 4.37 5.62 -17.05
CA VAL A 27 3.60 6.80 -16.60
C VAL A 27 4.22 7.50 -15.39
N GLY A 28 5.38 7.02 -14.90
CA GLY A 28 6.18 7.68 -13.87
C GLY A 28 5.73 7.36 -12.44
N ALA A 29 5.31 6.12 -12.15
CA ALA A 29 5.10 5.68 -10.77
C ALA A 29 6.41 5.73 -9.97
N ASP A 30 6.39 6.27 -8.74
CA ASP A 30 7.56 6.29 -7.87
C ASP A 30 7.76 4.96 -7.13
N ILE A 31 6.68 4.18 -6.96
CA ILE A 31 6.62 2.84 -6.37
C ILE A 31 5.49 2.08 -7.08
N ILE A 32 5.60 0.76 -7.21
CA ILE A 32 4.54 -0.06 -7.81
C ILE A 32 4.13 -1.16 -6.84
N GLU A 33 2.87 -1.14 -6.39
CA GLU A 33 2.29 -2.23 -5.62
C GLU A 33 1.70 -3.28 -6.57
N VAL A 34 2.15 -4.53 -6.44
CA VAL A 34 1.64 -5.65 -7.24
C VAL A 34 0.72 -6.51 -6.39
N ARG A 35 -0.57 -6.57 -6.77
CA ARG A 35 -1.61 -7.38 -6.12
C ARG A 35 -1.51 -8.82 -6.61
N LEU A 36 -0.79 -9.65 -5.84
CA LEU A 36 -0.58 -11.07 -6.13
C LEU A 36 -1.78 -11.94 -5.79
N ASP A 37 -2.69 -11.44 -4.95
CA ASP A 37 -3.90 -12.16 -4.50
C ASP A 37 -4.88 -12.53 -5.63
N SER A 38 -4.80 -11.86 -6.77
CA SER A 38 -5.59 -12.19 -7.97
C SER A 38 -4.88 -13.17 -8.91
N LEU A 39 -3.57 -13.41 -8.72
CA LEU A 39 -2.77 -14.26 -9.58
C LEU A 39 -2.92 -15.73 -9.19
N ARG A 40 -3.34 -16.57 -10.13
CA ARG A 40 -3.58 -17.99 -9.88
C ARG A 40 -2.41 -18.85 -10.33
N GLY A 41 -2.07 -19.87 -9.51
CA GLY A 41 -1.01 -20.83 -9.80
C GLY A 41 0.40 -20.35 -9.37
N ARG A 42 1.40 -21.16 -9.71
CA ARG A 42 2.81 -20.81 -9.45
C ARG A 42 3.39 -20.09 -10.65
N HIS A 43 4.11 -19.01 -10.40
CA HIS A 43 4.69 -18.16 -11.43
C HIS A 43 6.13 -17.79 -11.09
N ASP A 44 6.91 -17.52 -12.12
CA ASP A 44 8.23 -16.90 -12.00
C ASP A 44 8.04 -15.38 -11.79
N LEU A 45 7.99 -14.98 -10.52
CA LEU A 45 7.76 -13.58 -10.13
C LEU A 45 8.95 -12.66 -10.47
N SER A 46 10.14 -13.23 -10.79
CA SER A 46 11.29 -12.43 -11.23
C SER A 46 11.06 -11.70 -12.55
N LYS A 47 10.05 -12.09 -13.32
CA LYS A 47 9.61 -11.33 -14.49
C LYS A 47 8.97 -9.99 -14.15
N LEU A 48 8.38 -9.86 -12.95
CA LEU A 48 7.80 -8.61 -12.48
C LEU A 48 8.89 -7.65 -12.00
N SER A 49 9.85 -8.12 -11.21
CA SER A 49 10.96 -7.28 -10.72
C SER A 49 11.91 -6.82 -11.83
N ARG A 50 12.00 -7.56 -12.92
CA ARG A 50 12.76 -7.16 -14.12
C ARG A 50 11.99 -6.27 -15.09
N ALA A 51 10.71 -6.09 -14.87
CA ALA A 51 9.82 -5.33 -15.75
C ALA A 51 9.80 -3.82 -15.46
N ALA A 52 10.39 -3.37 -14.34
CA ALA A 52 10.42 -1.96 -13.97
C ALA A 52 11.56 -1.66 -12.98
N ASP A 53 12.11 -0.44 -13.05
CA ASP A 53 13.14 0.06 -12.13
C ASP A 53 12.58 0.54 -10.78
N PRO A 54 11.37 1.16 -10.69
CA PRO A 54 10.79 1.56 -9.42
C PRO A 54 10.63 0.39 -8.45
N PRO A 55 10.85 0.59 -7.13
CA PRO A 55 10.70 -0.46 -6.12
C PRO A 55 9.30 -1.07 -6.13
N LEU A 56 9.24 -2.40 -6.02
CA LEU A 56 7.98 -3.16 -6.01
C LEU A 56 7.55 -3.50 -4.58
N ILE A 57 6.24 -3.37 -4.33
CA ILE A 57 5.58 -3.87 -3.12
C ILE A 57 4.83 -5.15 -3.48
N ALA A 58 5.15 -6.25 -2.82
CA ALA A 58 4.38 -7.49 -2.90
C ALA A 58 3.18 -7.42 -1.94
N THR A 59 1.97 -7.50 -2.46
CA THR A 59 0.73 -7.56 -1.66
C THR A 59 -0.07 -8.79 -2.04
N ASN A 60 -0.29 -9.71 -1.08
CA ASN A 60 -1.11 -10.90 -1.26
C ASN A 60 -2.28 -10.89 -0.26
N ARG A 61 -3.28 -10.02 -0.53
CA ARG A 61 -4.36 -9.67 0.40
C ARG A 61 -5.37 -10.80 0.56
N PRO A 62 -5.64 -11.30 1.80
CA PRO A 62 -6.62 -12.33 2.04
C PRO A 62 -8.06 -11.80 1.90
N GLN A 63 -9.02 -12.71 1.68
CA GLN A 63 -10.45 -12.36 1.58
C GLN A 63 -11.01 -11.73 2.87
N SER A 64 -10.49 -12.10 4.03
CA SER A 64 -10.84 -11.48 5.32
C SER A 64 -10.52 -9.97 5.36
N GLU A 65 -9.54 -9.52 4.57
CA GLU A 65 -9.12 -8.13 4.40
C GLU A 65 -9.52 -7.57 3.02
N LYS A 66 -10.66 -8.05 2.48
CA LYS A 66 -11.23 -7.65 1.18
C LYS A 66 -10.30 -7.81 -0.02
N GLY A 67 -9.34 -8.73 0.06
CA GLY A 67 -8.53 -9.18 -1.06
C GLY A 67 -9.19 -10.34 -1.81
N SER A 68 -8.44 -10.94 -2.73
CA SER A 68 -8.91 -12.05 -3.56
C SER A 68 -8.30 -13.40 -3.16
N TYR A 69 -7.32 -13.41 -2.24
CA TYR A 69 -6.66 -14.65 -1.84
C TYR A 69 -7.56 -15.51 -0.95
N ALA A 70 -7.82 -16.76 -1.38
CA ALA A 70 -8.71 -17.70 -0.71
C ALA A 70 -8.00 -18.97 -0.18
N GLY A 71 -6.67 -19.06 -0.30
CA GLY A 71 -5.88 -20.20 0.19
C GLY A 71 -5.59 -20.14 1.69
N SER A 72 -4.76 -21.05 2.17
CA SER A 72 -4.30 -21.04 3.57
C SER A 72 -3.33 -19.89 3.85
N GLU A 73 -3.24 -19.47 5.11
CA GLU A 73 -2.31 -18.43 5.55
C GLU A 73 -0.86 -18.81 5.23
N GLY A 74 -0.45 -20.04 5.49
CA GLY A 74 0.90 -20.50 5.19
C GLY A 74 1.26 -20.44 3.69
N GLU A 75 0.30 -20.73 2.79
CA GLU A 75 0.52 -20.59 1.35
C GLU A 75 0.56 -19.11 0.94
N ARG A 76 -0.27 -18.27 1.56
CA ARG A 76 -0.29 -16.83 1.34
C ARG A 76 1.07 -16.21 1.63
N LEU A 77 1.66 -16.55 2.77
CA LEU A 77 2.96 -16.05 3.22
C LEU A 77 4.10 -16.54 2.31
N LYS A 78 4.08 -17.81 1.86
CA LYS A 78 5.06 -18.32 0.89
C LYS A 78 5.05 -17.55 -0.45
N VAL A 79 3.91 -16.99 -0.85
CA VAL A 79 3.86 -16.13 -2.05
C VAL A 79 4.59 -14.80 -1.79
N LEU A 80 4.45 -14.21 -0.60
CA LEU A 80 5.20 -12.99 -0.23
C LEU A 80 6.71 -13.28 -0.16
N GLU A 81 7.12 -14.39 0.48
CA GLU A 81 8.53 -14.81 0.51
C GLU A 81 9.09 -15.01 -0.89
N ALA A 82 8.36 -15.71 -1.77
CA ALA A 82 8.77 -15.92 -3.15
C ALA A 82 8.87 -14.62 -3.96
N ALA A 83 8.04 -13.62 -3.66
CA ALA A 83 8.13 -12.31 -4.29
C ALA A 83 9.40 -11.55 -3.82
N VAL A 84 9.72 -11.63 -2.54
CA VAL A 84 10.97 -11.05 -2.00
C VAL A 84 12.19 -11.73 -2.62
N ASP A 85 12.23 -13.06 -2.66
CA ASP A 85 13.30 -13.84 -3.30
C ASP A 85 13.42 -13.50 -4.81
N ALA A 86 12.32 -13.07 -5.43
CA ALA A 86 12.28 -12.63 -6.83
C ALA A 86 12.70 -11.16 -7.04
N GLY A 87 13.07 -10.42 -5.97
CA GLY A 87 13.59 -9.06 -6.06
C GLY A 87 12.58 -7.95 -5.74
N PHE A 88 11.45 -8.25 -5.11
CA PHE A 88 10.56 -7.20 -4.56
C PHE A 88 11.21 -6.57 -3.33
N GLU A 89 11.23 -5.24 -3.28
CA GLU A 89 11.86 -4.51 -2.16
C GLU A 89 10.99 -4.47 -0.92
N TYR A 90 9.65 -4.44 -1.10
CA TYR A 90 8.69 -4.34 0.01
C TYR A 90 7.73 -5.52 0.01
N ALA A 91 7.30 -5.93 1.21
CA ALA A 91 6.18 -6.83 1.44
C ALA A 91 5.12 -6.16 2.32
N ASP A 92 3.87 -6.08 1.84
CA ASP A 92 2.72 -5.59 2.62
C ASP A 92 2.11 -6.78 3.38
N LEU A 93 2.18 -6.71 4.71
CA LEU A 93 1.70 -7.73 5.63
C LEU A 93 0.59 -7.15 6.50
N GLU A 94 -0.51 -7.88 6.65
CA GLU A 94 -1.62 -7.47 7.50
C GLU A 94 -1.29 -7.62 8.98
N SER A 95 -1.66 -6.66 9.80
CA SER A 95 -1.44 -6.71 11.26
C SER A 95 -2.28 -7.77 11.97
N THR A 96 -3.18 -8.43 11.25
CA THR A 96 -4.01 -9.56 11.69
C THR A 96 -3.35 -10.92 11.39
N THR A 97 -2.18 -10.93 10.76
CA THR A 97 -1.41 -12.15 10.45
C THR A 97 -1.04 -12.88 11.74
N GLU A 98 -1.27 -14.19 11.77
CA GLU A 98 -0.83 -15.04 12.87
C GLU A 98 0.71 -15.11 12.92
N THR A 99 1.28 -15.27 14.12
CA THR A 99 2.75 -15.33 14.32
C THR A 99 3.52 -14.16 13.68
N LEU A 100 2.96 -12.95 13.78
CA LEU A 100 3.41 -11.75 13.07
C LEU A 100 4.92 -11.49 13.19
N ASP A 101 5.49 -11.57 14.42
CA ASP A 101 6.93 -11.32 14.65
C ASP A 101 7.82 -12.30 13.87
N THR A 102 7.43 -13.59 13.83
CA THR A 102 8.15 -14.61 13.07
C THR A 102 8.12 -14.31 11.58
N VAL A 103 6.97 -13.88 11.05
CA VAL A 103 6.81 -13.57 9.62
C VAL A 103 7.57 -12.30 9.25
N VAL A 104 7.51 -11.25 10.08
CA VAL A 104 8.29 -10.02 9.88
C VAL A 104 9.78 -10.35 9.85
N SER A 105 10.29 -11.09 10.83
CA SER A 105 11.70 -11.50 10.87
C SER A 105 12.11 -12.28 9.61
N ALA A 106 11.30 -13.26 9.19
CA ALA A 106 11.59 -14.07 8.01
C ALA A 106 11.63 -13.26 6.70
N LEU A 107 10.78 -12.23 6.56
CA LEU A 107 10.81 -11.33 5.40
C LEU A 107 12.03 -10.39 5.46
N CYS A 108 12.36 -9.85 6.63
CA CYS A 108 13.54 -9.00 6.82
C CYS A 108 14.86 -9.77 6.57
N GLU A 109 14.97 -11.03 7.04
CA GLU A 109 16.12 -11.90 6.78
C GLU A 109 16.36 -12.17 5.30
N ARG A 110 15.29 -12.12 4.47
CA ARG A 110 15.36 -12.21 3.00
C ARG A 110 15.69 -10.88 2.33
N GLY A 111 15.83 -9.79 3.11
CA GLY A 111 16.16 -8.45 2.63
C GLY A 111 14.96 -7.57 2.28
N ALA A 112 13.73 -7.98 2.58
CA ALA A 112 12.57 -7.14 2.35
C ALA A 112 12.45 -6.04 3.41
N LYS A 113 11.90 -4.90 3.00
CA LYS A 113 11.30 -3.91 3.90
C LYS A 113 9.83 -4.25 4.13
N VAL A 114 9.41 -4.29 5.38
CA VAL A 114 8.04 -4.68 5.74
C VAL A 114 7.15 -3.47 5.90
N ILE A 115 6.04 -3.47 5.17
CA ILE A 115 4.90 -2.56 5.37
C ILE A 115 3.86 -3.30 6.20
N LEU A 116 3.70 -2.93 7.47
CA LEU A 116 2.69 -3.54 8.33
C LEU A 116 1.39 -2.74 8.24
N SER A 117 0.35 -3.36 7.68
CA SER A 117 -0.89 -2.69 7.32
C SER A 117 -2.07 -3.03 8.23
N GLN A 118 -2.86 -2.00 8.56
CA GLN A 118 -4.15 -2.11 9.24
C GLN A 118 -5.21 -1.35 8.45
N HIS A 119 -6.34 -2.00 8.16
CA HIS A 119 -7.46 -1.39 7.46
C HIS A 119 -8.71 -1.33 8.35
N ASP A 120 -9.38 -0.18 8.37
CA ASP A 120 -10.77 -0.04 8.88
C ASP A 120 -11.71 0.22 7.69
N TYR A 121 -12.42 -0.82 7.29
CA TYR A 121 -13.33 -0.77 6.14
C TYR A 121 -14.69 -0.15 6.46
N SER A 122 -14.92 0.27 7.71
CA SER A 122 -16.20 0.76 8.18
C SER A 122 -16.20 2.27 8.42
N ARG A 123 -15.13 2.82 8.97
CA ARG A 123 -15.09 4.23 9.43
C ARG A 123 -13.65 4.75 9.53
N THR A 124 -13.53 6.05 9.81
CA THR A 124 -12.29 6.67 10.28
C THR A 124 -12.31 6.76 11.79
N PRO A 125 -11.42 6.05 12.51
CA PRO A 125 -11.31 6.12 13.96
C PRO A 125 -10.84 7.50 14.43
N GLY A 126 -11.17 7.86 15.68
CA GLY A 126 -10.64 9.09 16.30
C GLY A 126 -9.15 8.98 16.66
N GLN A 127 -8.53 10.14 16.97
CA GLN A 127 -7.08 10.30 17.23
C GLN A 127 -6.51 9.28 18.21
N ALA A 128 -7.19 9.05 19.35
CA ALA A 128 -6.73 8.09 20.37
C ALA A 128 -6.65 6.66 19.85
N SER A 129 -7.64 6.22 19.04
CA SER A 129 -7.66 4.89 18.42
C SER A 129 -6.58 4.76 17.35
N LEU A 130 -6.39 5.78 16.50
CA LEU A 130 -5.32 5.81 15.51
C LEU A 130 -3.94 5.71 16.17
N LYS A 131 -3.73 6.46 17.27
CA LYS A 131 -2.51 6.41 18.08
C LYS A 131 -2.26 5.02 18.68
N THR A 132 -3.30 4.40 19.24
CA THR A 132 -3.22 3.03 19.78
C THR A 132 -2.84 2.03 18.68
N THR A 133 -3.45 2.17 17.48
CA THR A 133 -3.10 1.34 16.32
C THR A 133 -1.65 1.54 15.91
N LEU A 134 -1.17 2.77 15.77
CA LEU A 134 0.23 3.05 15.42
C LEU A 134 1.20 2.43 16.44
N LEU A 135 0.95 2.63 17.75
CA LEU A 135 1.80 2.06 18.79
C LEU A 135 1.82 0.53 18.77
N ARG A 136 0.69 -0.11 18.42
CA ARG A 136 0.61 -1.57 18.26
C ARG A 136 1.42 -2.05 17.06
N LEU A 137 1.29 -1.39 15.90
CA LEU A 137 2.07 -1.74 14.71
C LEU A 137 3.58 -1.60 14.95
N ARG A 138 4.01 -0.52 15.60
CA ARG A 138 5.41 -0.23 15.89
C ARG A 138 6.11 -1.26 16.77
N LYS A 139 5.35 -2.02 17.59
CA LYS A 139 5.93 -3.10 18.42
C LYS A 139 6.59 -4.20 17.60
N HIS A 140 6.20 -4.37 16.35
CA HIS A 140 6.73 -5.35 15.42
C HIS A 140 7.85 -4.80 14.53
N GLU A 141 8.29 -3.57 14.79
CA GLU A 141 9.42 -2.88 14.12
C GLU A 141 9.36 -2.90 12.57
N PRO A 142 8.20 -2.62 11.96
CA PRO A 142 8.12 -2.56 10.50
C PRO A 142 8.84 -1.32 9.97
N ASP A 143 9.30 -1.37 8.72
CA ASP A 143 9.86 -0.20 8.02
C ASP A 143 8.80 0.88 7.79
N ILE A 144 7.55 0.48 7.53
CA ILE A 144 6.43 1.41 7.32
C ILE A 144 5.18 0.91 8.06
N CYS A 145 4.59 1.76 8.89
CA CYS A 145 3.26 1.54 9.45
C CYS A 145 2.20 2.06 8.48
N LYS A 146 1.36 1.18 7.91
CA LYS A 146 0.28 1.57 7.00
C LYS A 146 -1.07 1.50 7.70
N ILE A 147 -1.74 2.65 7.83
CA ILE A 147 -3.07 2.76 8.47
C ILE A 147 -4.04 3.35 7.45
N VAL A 148 -5.01 2.54 7.02
CA VAL A 148 -6.00 2.94 6.02
C VAL A 148 -7.40 2.81 6.61
N SER A 149 -8.15 3.91 6.64
CA SER A 149 -9.52 3.95 7.15
C SER A 149 -10.54 4.17 6.02
N THR A 150 -11.82 4.25 6.34
CA THR A 150 -12.87 4.60 5.39
C THR A 150 -13.53 5.90 5.84
N ALA A 151 -13.45 6.95 5.03
CA ALA A 151 -14.14 8.19 5.32
C ALA A 151 -15.64 8.05 5.04
N GLN A 152 -16.45 8.39 6.02
CA GLN A 152 -17.89 8.53 5.89
C GLN A 152 -18.30 10.00 5.63
N PHE A 153 -17.49 10.94 6.14
CA PHE A 153 -17.72 12.37 6.02
C PHE A 153 -16.47 13.11 5.58
N PRO A 154 -16.57 14.28 4.92
CA PRO A 154 -15.40 15.08 4.53
C PRO A 154 -14.48 15.45 5.71
N ARG A 155 -15.02 15.65 6.92
CA ARG A 155 -14.24 15.95 8.13
C ARG A 155 -13.28 14.83 8.55
N ASP A 156 -13.52 13.59 8.11
CA ASP A 156 -12.65 12.46 8.43
C ASP A 156 -11.24 12.63 7.85
N ASN A 157 -11.12 13.40 6.75
CA ASN A 157 -9.83 13.77 6.19
C ASN A 157 -8.99 14.61 7.17
N LEU A 158 -9.63 15.54 7.89
CA LEU A 158 -8.93 16.37 8.88
C LEU A 158 -8.38 15.51 10.01
N THR A 159 -9.15 14.51 10.45
CA THR A 159 -8.69 13.54 11.47
C THR A 159 -7.42 12.81 11.02
N ILE A 160 -7.37 12.38 9.78
CA ILE A 160 -6.20 11.67 9.21
C ILE A 160 -5.00 12.60 9.04
N LEU A 161 -5.21 13.81 8.49
CA LEU A 161 -4.12 14.75 8.24
C LEU A 161 -3.52 15.26 9.54
N ASP A 162 -4.35 15.60 10.53
CA ASP A 162 -3.91 15.98 11.87
C ASP A 162 -3.14 14.83 12.57
N PHE A 163 -3.61 13.58 12.41
CA PHE A 163 -2.89 12.41 12.91
C PHE A 163 -1.50 12.25 12.29
N LEU A 164 -1.39 12.42 10.97
CA LEU A 164 -0.10 12.37 10.26
C LEU A 164 0.84 13.47 10.75
N ASP A 165 0.37 14.71 10.79
CA ASP A 165 1.15 15.89 11.20
C ASP A 165 1.81 15.72 12.57
N HIS A 166 1.06 15.15 13.53
CA HIS A 166 1.55 14.92 14.89
C HIS A 166 2.41 13.66 15.07
N ASN A 167 2.44 12.72 14.12
CA ASN A 167 3.09 11.41 14.34
C ASN A 167 4.16 11.03 13.31
N HIS A 168 4.27 11.70 12.15
CA HIS A 168 5.20 11.34 11.08
C HIS A 168 6.67 11.37 11.50
N ALA A 169 7.08 12.31 12.35
CA ALA A 169 8.47 12.42 12.81
C ALA A 169 8.94 11.20 13.64
N SER A 170 8.01 10.42 14.20
CA SER A 170 8.30 9.30 15.07
C SER A 170 8.31 7.94 14.36
N SER A 171 7.85 7.86 13.12
CA SER A 171 7.74 6.59 12.36
C SER A 171 7.45 6.86 10.89
N SER A 172 8.09 6.11 10.00
CA SER A 172 7.66 6.08 8.60
C SER A 172 6.24 5.53 8.50
N MET A 173 5.35 6.31 7.88
CA MET A 173 3.93 5.97 7.83
C MET A 173 3.34 6.14 6.43
N VAL A 174 2.31 5.35 6.15
CA VAL A 174 1.33 5.59 5.09
C VAL A 174 -0.04 5.66 5.75
N CYS A 175 -0.70 6.81 5.67
CA CYS A 175 -2.01 6.97 6.30
C CYS A 175 -2.92 7.83 5.43
N PHE A 176 -4.12 7.33 5.14
CA PHE A 176 -5.19 8.04 4.41
C PHE A 176 -6.53 7.34 4.61
N ALA A 177 -7.62 8.01 4.22
CA ALA A 177 -8.94 7.42 4.21
C ALA A 177 -9.38 7.02 2.79
N MET A 178 -10.06 5.88 2.66
CA MET A 178 -10.69 5.38 1.43
C MET A 178 -12.07 6.01 1.22
N GLY A 179 -12.64 5.74 0.04
CA GLY A 179 -13.95 6.22 -0.38
C GLY A 179 -13.91 7.63 -0.98
N LYS A 180 -15.00 8.04 -1.61
CA LYS A 180 -15.10 9.38 -2.23
C LYS A 180 -14.90 10.51 -1.22
N ALA A 181 -15.43 10.34 0.00
CA ALA A 181 -15.28 11.34 1.07
C ALA A 181 -13.83 11.44 1.58
N GLY A 182 -13.01 10.40 1.42
CA GLY A 182 -11.60 10.33 1.86
C GLY A 182 -10.57 10.87 0.86
N LEU A 183 -11.01 11.33 -0.32
CA LEU A 183 -10.11 11.76 -1.39
C LEU A 183 -9.07 12.78 -0.93
N TRP A 184 -9.46 13.77 -0.12
CA TRP A 184 -8.58 14.84 0.31
C TRP A 184 -7.41 14.36 1.17
N SER A 185 -7.65 13.43 2.10
CA SER A 185 -6.55 12.85 2.88
C SER A 185 -5.59 12.07 1.99
N ARG A 186 -6.07 11.34 0.97
CA ARG A 186 -5.24 10.63 0.02
C ARG A 186 -4.37 11.58 -0.83
N VAL A 187 -4.94 12.71 -1.28
CA VAL A 187 -4.21 13.73 -2.05
C VAL A 187 -3.16 14.44 -1.17
N LEU A 188 -3.53 14.81 0.05
CA LEU A 188 -2.69 15.66 0.90
C LEU A 188 -1.75 14.89 1.83
N ALA A 189 -1.96 13.59 2.07
CA ALA A 189 -1.16 12.79 2.99
C ALA A 189 0.37 12.92 2.81
N PRO A 190 0.95 12.93 1.58
CA PRO A 190 2.38 13.07 1.42
C PRO A 190 2.94 14.38 1.99
N PHE A 191 2.16 15.46 1.98
CA PHE A 191 2.57 16.78 2.49
C PHE A 191 2.42 16.90 4.02
N TYR A 192 1.72 15.94 4.63
CA TYR A 192 1.55 15.81 6.08
C TYR A 192 2.40 14.66 6.68
N GLY A 193 3.37 14.14 5.91
CA GLY A 193 4.34 13.16 6.39
C GLY A 193 4.04 11.70 6.06
N SER A 194 3.05 11.40 5.21
CA SER A 194 2.93 10.06 4.63
C SER A 194 4.08 9.78 3.68
N SER A 195 4.73 8.63 3.79
CA SER A 195 5.88 8.23 2.96
C SER A 195 5.56 8.21 1.46
N PHE A 196 4.31 7.92 1.12
CA PHE A 196 3.74 7.97 -0.23
C PHE A 196 2.20 7.91 -0.16
N THR A 197 1.56 8.14 -1.29
CA THR A 197 0.12 7.91 -1.48
C THR A 197 -0.13 6.88 -2.57
N TYR A 198 -1.38 6.44 -2.71
CA TYR A 198 -1.78 5.41 -3.68
C TYR A 198 -2.62 5.98 -4.82
N ALA A 199 -2.30 5.55 -6.04
CA ALA A 199 -3.05 5.83 -7.25
C ALA A 199 -3.40 4.54 -8.01
N SER A 200 -4.40 4.61 -8.88
CA SER A 200 -4.64 3.60 -9.91
C SER A 200 -3.83 3.90 -11.16
N LEU A 201 -3.60 2.85 -11.95
CA LEU A 201 -2.92 2.96 -13.25
C LEU A 201 -3.77 3.74 -14.27
N GLY A 202 -5.08 3.66 -14.16
CA GLY A 202 -6.03 4.33 -15.05
C GLY A 202 -7.48 4.10 -14.61
N PRO A 203 -8.46 4.76 -15.27
CA PRO A 203 -9.88 4.56 -14.97
C PRO A 203 -10.30 3.10 -15.15
N GLY A 204 -11.06 2.56 -14.20
CA GLY A 204 -11.51 1.16 -14.19
C GLY A 204 -10.43 0.14 -13.75
N LEU A 205 -9.25 0.62 -13.34
CA LEU A 205 -8.15 -0.20 -12.81
C LEU A 205 -7.89 0.08 -11.32
N GLU A 206 -8.87 0.67 -10.64
CA GLU A 206 -8.78 0.96 -9.21
C GLU A 206 -8.73 -0.34 -8.39
N THR A 207 -7.80 -0.39 -7.44
CA THR A 207 -7.66 -1.52 -6.49
C THR A 207 -8.30 -1.22 -5.13
N ALA A 208 -8.79 0.02 -4.94
CA ALA A 208 -9.48 0.45 -3.74
C ALA A 208 -10.51 1.57 -4.06
N PRO A 209 -11.62 1.66 -3.30
CA PRO A 209 -12.63 2.70 -3.50
C PRO A 209 -12.06 4.12 -3.38
N GLY A 210 -12.45 5.01 -4.31
CA GLY A 210 -12.05 6.41 -4.33
C GLY A 210 -10.57 6.66 -4.66
N GLN A 211 -9.92 5.71 -5.29
CA GLN A 211 -8.53 5.83 -5.73
C GLN A 211 -8.46 6.69 -7.00
N PRO A 212 -7.75 7.84 -6.98
CA PRO A 212 -7.52 8.64 -8.19
C PRO A 212 -6.50 7.94 -9.09
N THR A 213 -6.47 8.30 -10.37
CA THR A 213 -5.40 7.86 -11.26
C THR A 213 -4.11 8.60 -10.96
N LEU A 214 -2.95 8.02 -11.35
CA LEU A 214 -1.66 8.70 -11.26
C LEU A 214 -1.66 10.05 -11.98
N ASP A 215 -2.18 10.09 -13.21
CA ASP A 215 -2.32 11.33 -14.00
C ASP A 215 -3.13 12.41 -13.26
N THR A 216 -4.25 12.01 -12.62
CA THR A 216 -5.05 12.94 -11.82
C THR A 216 -4.27 13.53 -10.66
N LEU A 217 -3.53 12.71 -9.90
CA LEU A 217 -2.71 13.20 -8.77
C LEU A 217 -1.60 14.12 -9.25
N ARG A 218 -0.89 13.77 -10.31
CA ARG A 218 0.18 14.60 -10.89
C ARG A 218 -0.34 15.97 -11.29
N ARG A 219 -1.46 16.03 -12.03
CA ARG A 219 -2.08 17.31 -12.42
C ARG A 219 -2.52 18.16 -11.25
N ILE A 220 -3.04 17.55 -10.17
CA ILE A 220 -3.39 18.28 -8.95
C ILE A 220 -2.13 18.88 -8.34
N TYR A 221 -1.06 18.11 -8.19
CA TYR A 221 0.19 18.58 -7.59
C TYR A 221 0.86 19.67 -8.43
N GLU A 222 0.93 19.50 -9.74
CA GLU A 222 1.42 20.52 -10.67
C GLU A 222 0.61 21.83 -10.57
N SER A 223 -0.73 21.72 -10.56
CA SER A 223 -1.62 22.90 -10.51
C SER A 223 -1.53 23.70 -9.20
N LEU A 224 -1.01 23.08 -8.14
CA LEU A 224 -0.85 23.67 -6.82
C LEU A 224 0.63 23.99 -6.48
N ASP A 225 1.57 23.84 -7.41
CA ASP A 225 3.02 23.97 -7.21
C ASP A 225 3.55 23.13 -6.02
N LEU A 226 3.01 21.91 -5.87
CA LEU A 226 3.35 20.97 -4.79
C LEU A 226 4.37 19.87 -5.21
N GLU A 227 5.16 20.08 -6.25
CA GLU A 227 6.19 19.14 -6.74
C GLU A 227 7.55 19.21 -6.00
#